data_950e3498696e4aa6d7b78d7cc64d4970
#
_entry.id   950e3498696e4aa6d7b78d7cc64d4970
#
_cell.length_a   1.000
_cell.length_b   1.000
_cell.length_c   1.000
_cell.angle_alpha   90.00
_cell.angle_beta   90.00
_cell.angle_gamma   90.00
#
_symmetry.space_group_name_H-M   'P 1'
#
loop_
_entity.id
_entity.type
_entity.pdbx_description
1 polymer ?
#
loop_
_entity_poly.entity_id
_entity_poly.type
_entity_poly.pdbx_seq_one_letter_code
_entity_poly.pdbx_strand_id
1 'polypeptide(L)'
;MTTQRRQQDIRRIAKILRDGNYTYDQSKDLFKAARQRVGLQVAKQKKGSVDRLTKDEFEAFLNTAYARSGAQGLLIRTLLETGSRVSAFCRMRVEDISFSELEIRITDKGDKTRDVPILRSLANELRLHLGGRESGYVFPSPRGGHYSARRLQQLVKEIAAEAGITKNVYPHLLRHTMAQYLADQGMPENLLQKFLGHEHPASTQVYYEPARTQVKRAFQDAMDS
;
A
#
# COMPACT_ATOMS: atom_id res chain seq x y z
N MET A 1 10.09 4.36 32.66
CA MET A 1 9.03 3.58 33.36
C MET A 1 9.54 2.16 33.53
N THR A 2 9.75 1.67 34.76
CA THR A 2 10.28 0.33 35.00
C THR A 2 9.27 -0.74 34.56
N THR A 3 9.75 -1.84 33.99
CA THR A 3 8.93 -2.97 33.50
C THR A 3 7.94 -3.48 34.56
N GLN A 4 8.37 -3.44 35.85
CA GLN A 4 7.57 -3.89 36.98
C GLN A 4 6.34 -2.99 37.25
N ARG A 5 6.52 -1.65 37.19
CA ARG A 5 5.43 -0.67 37.36
C ARG A 5 4.39 -0.83 36.24
N ARG A 6 4.86 -0.98 35.02
CA ARG A 6 3.97 -1.21 33.84
C ARG A 6 3.12 -2.47 34.03
N GLN A 7 3.69 -3.55 34.53
CA GLN A 7 2.95 -4.79 34.80
C GLN A 7 1.88 -4.64 35.89
N GLN A 8 2.18 -3.87 36.95
CA GLN A 8 1.19 -3.57 37.99
C GLN A 8 0.02 -2.76 37.43
N ASP A 9 0.30 -1.74 36.62
CA ASP A 9 -0.74 -0.92 36.01
C ASP A 9 -1.62 -1.72 35.05
N ILE A 10 -1.02 -2.63 34.24
CA ILE A 10 -1.79 -3.55 33.39
C ILE A 10 -2.73 -4.44 34.21
N ARG A 11 -2.27 -4.97 35.35
CA ARG A 11 -3.12 -5.80 36.24
C ARG A 11 -4.30 -5.00 36.81
N ARG A 12 -4.08 -3.74 37.21
CA ARG A 12 -5.15 -2.83 37.70
C ARG A 12 -6.18 -2.57 36.61
N ILE A 13 -5.73 -2.24 35.39
CA ILE A 13 -6.59 -2.01 34.24
C ILE A 13 -7.40 -3.27 33.92
N ALA A 14 -6.74 -4.43 33.86
CA ALA A 14 -7.40 -5.70 33.57
C ALA A 14 -8.47 -6.04 34.64
N LYS A 15 -8.23 -5.72 35.91
CA LYS A 15 -9.22 -5.86 36.98
C LYS A 15 -10.42 -4.96 36.74
N ILE A 16 -10.22 -3.66 36.48
CA ILE A 16 -11.31 -2.70 36.20
C ILE A 16 -12.18 -3.17 35.04
N LEU A 17 -11.57 -3.61 33.93
CA LEU A 17 -12.28 -4.08 32.76
C LEU A 17 -13.12 -5.34 33.05
N ARG A 18 -12.58 -6.24 33.88
CA ARG A 18 -13.26 -7.49 34.28
C ARG A 18 -14.42 -7.19 35.25
N ASP A 19 -14.16 -6.44 36.31
CA ASP A 19 -15.14 -6.14 37.35
C ASP A 19 -16.33 -5.33 36.77
N GLY A 20 -16.07 -4.47 35.78
CA GLY A 20 -17.09 -3.69 35.08
C GLY A 20 -17.74 -4.42 33.90
N ASN A 21 -17.35 -5.66 33.62
CA ASN A 21 -17.85 -6.46 32.49
C ASN A 21 -17.87 -5.72 31.13
N TYR A 22 -16.81 -4.91 30.88
CA TYR A 22 -16.71 -4.11 29.67
C TYR A 22 -16.49 -4.95 28.43
N THR A 23 -17.26 -4.66 27.38
CA THR A 23 -17.00 -5.19 26.03
C THR A 23 -15.76 -4.53 25.41
N TYR A 24 -15.23 -5.08 24.33
CA TYR A 24 -14.08 -4.52 23.62
C TYR A 24 -14.32 -3.05 23.20
N ASP A 25 -15.48 -2.73 22.65
CA ASP A 25 -15.78 -1.37 22.20
C ASP A 25 -15.99 -0.42 23.37
N GLN A 26 -16.69 -0.84 24.42
CA GLN A 26 -16.81 -0.06 25.65
C GLN A 26 -15.46 0.21 26.31
N SER A 27 -14.52 -0.74 26.23
CA SER A 27 -13.16 -0.52 26.76
C SER A 27 -12.41 0.56 25.96
N LYS A 28 -12.57 0.64 24.64
CA LYS A 28 -12.00 1.71 23.82
C LYS A 28 -12.52 3.10 24.25
N ASP A 29 -13.83 3.21 24.47
CA ASP A 29 -14.45 4.47 24.87
C ASP A 29 -14.00 4.88 26.27
N LEU A 30 -13.91 3.94 27.20
CA LEU A 30 -13.37 4.16 28.54
C LEU A 30 -11.94 4.69 28.48
N PHE A 31 -11.08 4.06 27.68
CA PHE A 31 -9.69 4.51 27.52
C PHE A 31 -9.59 5.86 26.81
N LYS A 32 -10.51 6.17 25.91
CA LYS A 32 -10.57 7.49 25.26
C LYS A 32 -10.92 8.56 26.29
N ALA A 33 -11.99 8.33 27.08
CA ALA A 33 -12.40 9.25 28.14
C ALA A 33 -11.34 9.44 29.21
N ALA A 34 -10.67 8.36 29.65
CA ALA A 34 -9.58 8.43 30.62
C ALA A 34 -8.42 9.28 30.11
N ARG A 35 -8.01 9.10 28.85
CA ARG A 35 -6.94 9.92 28.24
C ARG A 35 -7.31 11.39 28.17
N GLN A 36 -8.55 11.71 27.80
CA GLN A 36 -9.06 13.08 27.77
C GLN A 36 -9.03 13.71 29.15
N ARG A 37 -9.46 12.97 30.17
CA ARG A 37 -9.53 13.47 31.57
C ARG A 37 -8.17 13.79 32.18
N VAL A 38 -7.13 13.07 31.78
CA VAL A 38 -5.76 13.33 32.25
C VAL A 38 -4.94 14.19 31.28
N GLY A 39 -5.58 14.79 30.28
CA GLY A 39 -4.93 15.69 29.32
C GLY A 39 -3.93 14.99 28.38
N LEU A 40 -3.95 13.65 28.29
CA LEU A 40 -3.10 12.93 27.35
C LEU A 40 -3.61 13.13 25.93
N GLN A 41 -2.92 13.97 25.19
CA GLN A 41 -3.13 14.15 23.78
C GLN A 41 -2.15 13.25 23.00
N VAL A 42 -2.62 12.70 21.89
CA VAL A 42 -1.72 12.09 20.91
C VAL A 42 -0.75 13.20 20.48
N ALA A 43 0.54 13.00 20.68
CA ALA A 43 1.52 13.92 20.11
C ALA A 43 1.17 14.10 18.64
N LYS A 44 0.89 15.36 18.24
CA LYS A 44 0.70 15.66 16.81
C LYS A 44 1.99 15.22 16.12
N GLN A 45 2.00 14.02 15.54
CA GLN A 45 3.03 13.69 14.59
C GLN A 45 2.92 14.79 13.53
N LYS A 46 3.98 15.58 13.38
CA LYS A 46 4.11 16.36 12.13
C LYS A 46 3.89 15.33 11.05
N LYS A 47 2.83 15.50 10.26
CA LYS A 47 2.65 14.75 9.03
C LYS A 47 3.90 15.04 8.21
N GLY A 48 4.92 14.17 8.30
CA GLY A 48 6.03 14.18 7.39
C GLY A 48 5.43 13.96 6.00
N SER A 49 5.98 14.59 4.99
CA SER A 49 5.68 14.21 3.61
C SER A 49 5.75 12.69 3.53
N VAL A 50 4.71 12.06 2.99
CA VAL A 50 4.72 10.60 2.82
C VAL A 50 5.96 10.28 2.01
N ASP A 51 6.87 9.50 2.61
CA ASP A 51 8.12 9.12 1.94
C ASP A 51 7.76 8.37 0.65
N ARG A 52 8.38 8.77 -0.46
CA ARG A 52 8.14 8.20 -1.79
C ARG A 52 9.42 8.19 -2.59
N LEU A 53 9.44 7.42 -3.65
CA LEU A 53 10.49 7.53 -4.67
C LEU A 53 10.27 8.82 -5.47
N THR A 54 11.34 9.54 -5.75
CA THR A 54 11.33 10.59 -6.76
C THR A 54 11.13 9.97 -8.15
N LYS A 55 10.88 10.79 -9.17
CA LYS A 55 10.74 10.31 -10.54
C LYS A 55 12.01 9.56 -11.00
N ASP A 56 13.17 10.14 -10.75
CA ASP A 56 14.46 9.55 -11.14
C ASP A 56 14.75 8.25 -10.40
N GLU A 57 14.46 8.21 -9.09
CA GLU A 57 14.58 6.97 -8.30
C GLU A 57 13.61 5.88 -8.77
N PHE A 58 12.39 6.25 -9.14
CA PHE A 58 11.40 5.32 -9.68
C PHE A 58 11.86 4.72 -11.01
N GLU A 59 12.35 5.55 -11.93
CA GLU A 59 12.88 5.11 -13.22
C GLU A 59 14.12 4.23 -13.05
N ALA A 60 15.07 4.65 -12.21
CA ALA A 60 16.25 3.84 -11.89
C ALA A 60 15.89 2.50 -11.26
N PHE A 61 14.95 2.49 -10.32
CA PHE A 61 14.46 1.28 -9.67
C PHE A 61 13.83 0.30 -10.66
N LEU A 62 12.98 0.78 -11.56
CA LEU A 62 12.28 -0.04 -12.54
C LEU A 62 13.27 -0.57 -13.60
N ASN A 63 14.16 0.27 -14.11
CA ASN A 63 15.19 -0.12 -15.06
C ASN A 63 16.13 -1.20 -14.47
N THR A 64 16.55 -1.03 -13.22
CA THR A 64 17.36 -2.04 -12.52
C THR A 64 16.60 -3.35 -12.37
N ALA A 65 15.30 -3.31 -12.03
CA ALA A 65 14.47 -4.50 -11.94
C ALA A 65 14.39 -5.27 -13.28
N TYR A 66 14.26 -4.55 -14.40
CA TYR A 66 14.23 -5.15 -15.74
C TYR A 66 15.61 -5.66 -16.21
N ALA A 67 16.69 -5.07 -15.74
CA ALA A 67 18.05 -5.56 -16.05
C ALA A 67 18.38 -6.89 -15.36
N ARG A 68 17.62 -7.27 -14.34
CA ARG A 68 17.80 -8.56 -13.64
C ARG A 68 17.20 -9.72 -14.44
N SER A 69 17.74 -10.92 -14.22
CA SER A 69 17.29 -12.13 -14.91
C SER A 69 15.86 -12.54 -14.55
N GLY A 70 15.20 -13.21 -15.46
CA GLY A 70 13.85 -13.75 -15.27
C GLY A 70 12.75 -12.68 -15.28
N ALA A 71 11.65 -12.95 -14.60
CA ALA A 71 10.46 -12.09 -14.60
C ALA A 71 10.47 -10.99 -13.52
N GLN A 72 11.66 -10.62 -12.97
CA GLN A 72 11.73 -9.71 -11.84
C GLN A 72 11.28 -8.29 -12.20
N GLY A 73 11.63 -7.80 -13.40
CA GLY A 73 11.15 -6.51 -13.91
C GLY A 73 9.64 -6.46 -14.00
N LEU A 74 9.05 -7.46 -14.66
CA LEU A 74 7.59 -7.58 -14.79
C LEU A 74 6.89 -7.72 -13.44
N LEU A 75 7.46 -8.50 -12.51
CA LEU A 75 6.94 -8.65 -11.15
C LEU A 75 6.89 -7.31 -10.42
N ILE A 76 7.97 -6.55 -10.46
CA ILE A 76 8.07 -5.21 -9.84
C ILE A 76 7.13 -4.23 -10.52
N ARG A 77 7.06 -4.22 -11.84
CA ARG A 77 6.14 -3.38 -12.60
C ARG A 77 4.68 -3.67 -12.21
N THR A 78 4.31 -4.94 -12.16
CA THR A 78 2.95 -5.35 -11.77
C THR A 78 2.63 -4.93 -10.34
N LEU A 79 3.57 -5.09 -9.39
CA LEU A 79 3.40 -4.64 -8.02
C LEU A 79 3.18 -3.12 -7.93
N LEU A 80 3.94 -2.33 -8.68
CA LEU A 80 3.84 -0.88 -8.75
C LEU A 80 2.51 -0.44 -9.37
N GLU A 81 2.19 -0.90 -10.59
CA GLU A 81 1.01 -0.47 -11.34
C GLU A 81 -0.29 -0.87 -10.64
N THR A 82 -0.35 -2.03 -9.97
CA THR A 82 -1.55 -2.43 -9.23
C THR A 82 -1.69 -1.77 -7.86
N GLY A 83 -0.63 -1.18 -7.34
CA GLY A 83 -0.61 -0.62 -5.98
C GLY A 83 -1.04 -1.62 -4.91
N SER A 84 -0.84 -2.92 -5.15
CA SER A 84 -1.32 -4.00 -4.29
C SER A 84 -0.58 -4.08 -2.96
N ARG A 85 -1.25 -4.55 -1.91
CA ARG A 85 -0.56 -4.97 -0.69
C ARG A 85 0.28 -6.20 -0.99
N VAL A 86 1.46 -6.31 -0.38
CA VAL A 86 2.42 -7.41 -0.64
C VAL A 86 1.78 -8.79 -0.49
N SER A 87 0.93 -8.98 0.50
CA SER A 87 0.26 -10.28 0.74
C SER A 87 -0.78 -10.63 -0.34
N ALA A 88 -1.52 -9.64 -0.84
CA ALA A 88 -2.47 -9.82 -1.93
C ALA A 88 -1.73 -10.08 -3.24
N PHE A 89 -0.69 -9.31 -3.54
CA PHE A 89 0.16 -9.48 -4.71
C PHE A 89 0.76 -10.90 -4.78
N CYS A 90 1.34 -11.39 -3.69
CA CYS A 90 1.93 -12.72 -3.66
C CYS A 90 0.93 -13.85 -3.99
N ARG A 91 -0.35 -13.64 -3.74
CA ARG A 91 -1.41 -14.62 -3.99
C ARG A 91 -2.14 -14.43 -5.33
N MET A 92 -1.76 -13.42 -6.11
CA MET A 92 -2.36 -13.14 -7.42
C MET A 92 -2.31 -14.37 -8.34
N ARG A 93 -3.43 -14.71 -8.92
CA ARG A 93 -3.56 -15.88 -9.79
C ARG A 93 -3.80 -15.46 -11.23
N VAL A 94 -3.52 -16.38 -12.14
CA VAL A 94 -3.73 -16.15 -13.59
C VAL A 94 -5.21 -15.92 -13.87
N GLU A 95 -6.07 -16.65 -13.18
CA GLU A 95 -7.54 -16.58 -13.27
C GLU A 95 -8.11 -15.22 -12.83
N ASP A 96 -7.32 -14.43 -12.09
CA ASP A 96 -7.70 -13.10 -11.66
C ASP A 96 -7.48 -12.02 -12.74
N ILE A 97 -6.84 -12.35 -13.87
CA ILE A 97 -6.52 -11.39 -14.93
C ILE A 97 -7.57 -11.44 -16.02
N SER A 98 -8.28 -10.33 -16.22
CA SER A 98 -9.12 -10.11 -17.39
C SER A 98 -8.34 -9.34 -18.47
N PHE A 99 -7.88 -10.04 -19.49
CA PHE A 99 -7.17 -9.42 -20.61
C PHE A 99 -8.09 -8.66 -21.56
N SER A 100 -9.39 -8.94 -21.59
CA SER A 100 -10.38 -8.21 -22.35
C SER A 100 -10.69 -6.86 -21.75
N GLU A 101 -10.91 -6.85 -20.43
CA GLU A 101 -11.23 -5.63 -19.68
C GLU A 101 -9.99 -4.83 -19.27
N LEU A 102 -8.78 -5.40 -19.41
CA LEU A 102 -7.52 -4.84 -18.93
C LEU A 102 -7.56 -4.59 -17.42
N GLU A 103 -7.98 -5.58 -16.65
CA GLU A 103 -8.11 -5.51 -15.19
C GLU A 103 -7.51 -6.73 -14.50
N ILE A 104 -7.10 -6.54 -13.28
CA ILE A 104 -6.66 -7.62 -12.37
C ILE A 104 -7.51 -7.57 -11.10
N ARG A 105 -8.15 -8.69 -10.77
CA ARG A 105 -8.86 -8.84 -9.49
C ARG A 105 -7.87 -9.05 -8.35
N ILE A 106 -7.89 -8.18 -7.38
CA ILE A 106 -7.03 -8.23 -6.19
C ILE A 106 -7.86 -8.62 -4.98
N THR A 107 -7.48 -9.71 -4.32
CA THR A 107 -8.12 -10.16 -3.08
C THR A 107 -7.28 -9.73 -1.88
N ASP A 108 -7.78 -8.78 -1.12
CA ASP A 108 -7.19 -8.28 0.12
C ASP A 108 -7.54 -9.15 1.35
N LYS A 109 -7.16 -8.71 2.54
CA LYS A 109 -7.49 -9.40 3.80
C LYS A 109 -9.02 -9.41 4.03
N GLY A 110 -9.55 -10.56 4.44
CA GLY A 110 -11.00 -10.74 4.70
C GLY A 110 -11.80 -10.92 3.42
N ASP A 111 -11.18 -11.50 2.39
CA ASP A 111 -11.78 -11.85 1.09
C ASP A 111 -12.42 -10.67 0.34
N LYS A 112 -11.99 -9.45 0.68
CA LYS A 112 -12.41 -8.25 -0.03
C LYS A 112 -11.71 -8.18 -1.37
N THR A 113 -12.49 -8.12 -2.44
CA THR A 113 -11.99 -8.04 -3.80
C THR A 113 -12.16 -6.65 -4.37
N ARG A 114 -11.26 -6.27 -5.28
CA ARG A 114 -11.40 -5.12 -6.16
C ARG A 114 -10.78 -5.41 -7.51
N ASP A 115 -11.34 -4.87 -8.55
CA ASP A 115 -10.76 -4.92 -9.89
C ASP A 115 -9.88 -3.68 -10.09
N VAL A 116 -8.65 -3.89 -10.52
CA VAL A 116 -7.62 -2.86 -10.69
C VAL A 116 -7.29 -2.76 -12.16
N PRO A 117 -7.51 -1.60 -12.82
CA PRO A 117 -7.16 -1.41 -14.20
C PRO A 117 -5.65 -1.49 -14.42
N ILE A 118 -5.23 -2.06 -15.53
CA ILE A 118 -3.83 -2.15 -15.96
C ILE A 118 -3.65 -1.57 -17.36
N LEU A 119 -2.44 -1.09 -17.61
CA LEU A 119 -2.10 -0.63 -18.96
C LEU A 119 -2.03 -1.81 -19.93
N ARG A 120 -2.43 -1.56 -21.20
CA ARG A 120 -2.33 -2.56 -22.28
C ARG A 120 -0.89 -3.10 -22.45
N SER A 121 0.12 -2.26 -22.24
CA SER A 121 1.52 -2.67 -22.27
C SER A 121 1.85 -3.69 -21.18
N LEU A 122 1.36 -3.51 -19.94
CA LEU A 122 1.51 -4.49 -18.86
C LEU A 122 0.75 -5.78 -19.18
N ALA A 123 -0.48 -5.68 -19.67
CA ALA A 123 -1.27 -6.84 -20.08
C ALA A 123 -0.55 -7.69 -21.12
N ASN A 124 0.09 -7.07 -22.12
CA ASN A 124 0.87 -7.77 -23.15
C ASN A 124 2.10 -8.48 -22.56
N GLU A 125 2.84 -7.83 -21.67
CA GLU A 125 3.98 -8.46 -20.98
C GLU A 125 3.54 -9.64 -20.10
N LEU A 126 2.42 -9.49 -19.37
CA LEU A 126 1.84 -10.57 -18.57
C LEU A 126 1.44 -11.75 -19.47
N ARG A 127 0.80 -11.49 -20.60
CA ARG A 127 0.41 -12.53 -21.57
C ARG A 127 1.61 -13.31 -22.10
N LEU A 128 2.69 -12.62 -22.44
CA LEU A 128 3.96 -13.24 -22.84
C LEU A 128 4.59 -14.06 -21.69
N HIS A 129 4.63 -13.51 -20.51
CA HIS A 129 5.15 -14.21 -19.32
C HIS A 129 4.37 -15.48 -18.99
N LEU A 130 3.06 -15.44 -19.16
CA LEU A 130 2.20 -16.60 -18.87
C LEU A 130 2.38 -17.72 -19.90
N GLY A 131 2.74 -17.42 -21.16
CA GLY A 131 3.03 -18.42 -22.17
C GLY A 131 1.89 -19.42 -22.40
N GLY A 132 0.63 -18.95 -22.29
CA GLY A 132 -0.58 -19.80 -22.44
C GLY A 132 -1.03 -20.47 -21.13
N ARG A 133 -0.41 -20.23 -19.99
CA ARG A 133 -0.93 -20.70 -18.70
C ARG A 133 -2.27 -20.05 -18.40
N GLU A 134 -3.27 -20.86 -18.08
CA GLU A 134 -4.63 -20.40 -17.77
C GLU A 134 -4.92 -20.44 -16.25
N SER A 135 -4.04 -21.02 -15.45
CA SER A 135 -4.25 -21.15 -14.01
C SER A 135 -2.96 -21.13 -13.20
N GLY A 136 -3.08 -20.94 -11.88
CA GLY A 136 -1.98 -20.92 -10.96
C GLY A 136 -1.51 -19.51 -10.59
N TYR A 137 -0.41 -19.38 -9.89
CA TYR A 137 0.12 -18.08 -9.49
C TYR A 137 0.71 -17.34 -10.69
N VAL A 138 0.44 -16.03 -10.81
CA VAL A 138 1.04 -15.20 -11.88
C VAL A 138 2.56 -15.26 -11.80
N PHE A 139 3.11 -15.08 -10.60
CA PHE A 139 4.53 -15.18 -10.31
C PHE A 139 4.79 -16.37 -9.35
N PRO A 140 5.01 -17.58 -9.87
CA PRO A 140 5.34 -18.73 -9.02
C PRO A 140 6.72 -18.58 -8.42
N SER A 141 6.90 -19.04 -7.19
CA SER A 141 8.22 -19.08 -6.56
C SER A 141 9.05 -20.23 -7.15
N PRO A 142 10.40 -20.14 -7.15
CA PRO A 142 11.26 -21.21 -7.63
C PRO A 142 11.10 -22.56 -6.88
N ARG A 143 10.52 -22.53 -5.68
CA ARG A 143 10.26 -23.73 -4.85
C ARG A 143 8.84 -24.28 -5.01
N GLY A 144 8.08 -23.76 -5.98
CA GLY A 144 6.64 -24.00 -6.11
C GLY A 144 5.79 -23.09 -5.20
N GLY A 145 4.50 -22.98 -5.50
CA GLY A 145 3.61 -22.08 -4.80
C GLY A 145 3.86 -20.59 -5.11
N HIS A 146 3.46 -19.71 -4.22
CA HIS A 146 3.60 -18.25 -4.39
C HIS A 146 4.89 -17.71 -3.75
N TYR A 147 5.32 -16.50 -4.14
CA TYR A 147 6.34 -15.76 -3.41
C TYR A 147 5.88 -15.49 -1.97
N SER A 148 6.78 -15.64 -0.99
CA SER A 148 6.51 -15.14 0.35
C SER A 148 6.65 -13.62 0.39
N ALA A 149 5.85 -12.96 1.25
CA ALA A 149 5.97 -11.53 1.46
C ALA A 149 7.41 -11.11 1.87
N ARG A 150 8.09 -11.95 2.67
CA ARG A 150 9.48 -11.74 3.08
C ARG A 150 10.43 -11.75 1.88
N ARG A 151 10.28 -12.72 0.95
CA ARG A 151 11.15 -12.78 -0.24
C ARG A 151 10.91 -11.58 -1.15
N LEU A 152 9.66 -11.16 -1.32
CA LEU A 152 9.34 -9.97 -2.11
C LEU A 152 9.92 -8.70 -1.47
N GLN A 153 9.86 -8.56 -0.14
CA GLN A 153 10.51 -7.46 0.57
C GLN A 153 12.03 -7.45 0.39
N GLN A 154 12.66 -8.62 0.41
CA GLN A 154 14.10 -8.76 0.15
C GLN A 154 14.43 -8.34 -1.28
N LEU A 155 13.68 -8.83 -2.27
CA LEU A 155 13.87 -8.48 -3.67
C LEU A 155 13.78 -6.97 -3.91
N VAL A 156 12.78 -6.31 -3.33
CA VAL A 156 12.62 -4.85 -3.41
C VAL A 156 13.84 -4.12 -2.84
N LYS A 157 14.38 -4.58 -1.70
CA LYS A 157 15.59 -4.00 -1.10
C LYS A 157 16.84 -4.22 -1.93
N GLU A 158 17.00 -5.42 -2.48
CA GLU A 158 18.11 -5.77 -3.36
C GLU A 158 18.13 -4.85 -4.58
N ILE A 159 16.99 -4.70 -5.27
CA ILE A 159 16.85 -3.83 -6.45
C ILE A 159 17.11 -2.36 -6.09
N ALA A 160 16.62 -1.88 -4.97
CA ALA A 160 16.85 -0.50 -4.53
C ALA A 160 18.34 -0.23 -4.28
N ALA A 161 19.04 -1.16 -3.65
CA ALA A 161 20.50 -1.05 -3.42
C ALA A 161 21.28 -1.04 -4.74
N GLU A 162 20.94 -1.91 -5.68
CA GLU A 162 21.55 -1.97 -7.01
C GLU A 162 21.26 -0.72 -7.84
N ALA A 163 20.07 -0.11 -7.67
CA ALA A 163 19.70 1.15 -8.30
C ALA A 163 20.36 2.38 -7.65
N GLY A 164 21.18 2.21 -6.61
CA GLY A 164 21.83 3.30 -5.89
C GLY A 164 20.89 4.15 -5.02
N ILE A 165 19.71 3.62 -4.69
CA ILE A 165 18.73 4.34 -3.87
C ILE A 165 19.09 4.18 -2.39
N THR A 166 19.42 5.28 -1.72
CA THR A 166 19.91 5.28 -0.34
C THR A 166 18.81 5.18 0.71
N LYS A 167 17.57 5.56 0.36
CA LYS A 167 16.42 5.44 1.26
C LYS A 167 15.97 3.99 1.42
N ASN A 168 15.30 3.69 2.54
CA ASN A 168 14.76 2.36 2.78
C ASN A 168 13.53 2.10 1.89
N VAL A 169 13.70 1.31 0.83
CA VAL A 169 12.62 0.92 -0.09
C VAL A 169 11.99 -0.40 0.35
N TYR A 170 10.67 -0.42 0.41
CA TYR A 170 9.86 -1.59 0.78
C TYR A 170 8.53 -1.57 0.01
N PRO A 171 7.81 -2.68 -0.12
CA PRO A 171 6.61 -2.76 -0.97
C PRO A 171 5.54 -1.71 -0.65
N HIS A 172 5.38 -1.35 0.63
CA HIS A 172 4.41 -0.33 1.00
C HIS A 172 4.82 1.08 0.55
N LEU A 173 6.14 1.37 0.52
CA LEU A 173 6.66 2.61 -0.07
C LEU A 173 6.37 2.68 -1.58
N LEU A 174 6.53 1.57 -2.30
CA LEU A 174 6.20 1.50 -3.73
C LEU A 174 4.72 1.79 -3.98
N ARG A 175 3.84 1.23 -3.15
CA ARG A 175 2.41 1.54 -3.19
C ARG A 175 2.13 3.03 -2.88
N HIS A 176 2.80 3.62 -1.89
CA HIS A 176 2.70 5.05 -1.61
C HIS A 176 3.19 5.90 -2.78
N THR A 177 4.29 5.50 -3.42
CA THR A 177 4.81 6.17 -4.60
C THR A 177 3.78 6.18 -5.73
N MET A 178 3.14 5.04 -6.04
CA MET A 178 2.09 4.96 -7.04
C MET A 178 0.86 5.78 -6.66
N ALA A 179 0.41 5.69 -5.41
CA ALA A 179 -0.73 6.46 -4.92
C ALA A 179 -0.51 7.97 -5.08
N GLN A 180 0.67 8.44 -4.69
CA GLN A 180 1.01 9.86 -4.83
C GLN A 180 1.13 10.28 -6.29
N TYR A 181 1.73 9.42 -7.13
CA TYR A 181 1.82 9.68 -8.56
C TYR A 181 0.42 9.85 -9.18
N LEU A 182 -0.52 8.96 -8.88
CA LEU A 182 -1.89 9.05 -9.39
C LEU A 182 -2.62 10.31 -8.86
N ALA A 183 -2.43 10.66 -7.59
CA ALA A 183 -2.98 11.88 -7.02
C ALA A 183 -2.39 13.14 -7.69
N ASP A 184 -1.07 13.16 -7.93
CA ASP A 184 -0.38 14.27 -8.62
C ASP A 184 -0.85 14.42 -10.09
N GLN A 185 -1.28 13.30 -10.72
CA GLN A 185 -1.90 13.29 -12.06
C GLN A 185 -3.39 13.67 -12.04
N GLY A 186 -3.94 14.01 -10.88
CA GLY A 186 -5.32 14.50 -10.75
C GLY A 186 -6.38 13.41 -10.58
N MET A 187 -6.01 12.16 -10.27
CA MET A 187 -7.00 11.13 -9.94
C MET A 187 -7.83 11.58 -8.72
N PRO A 188 -9.17 11.63 -8.78
CA PRO A 188 -10.02 12.00 -7.66
C PRO A 188 -9.82 11.09 -6.43
N GLU A 189 -9.91 11.68 -5.21
CA GLU A 189 -9.65 10.97 -3.95
C GLU A 189 -10.50 9.69 -3.79
N ASN A 190 -11.79 9.77 -4.12
CA ASN A 190 -12.71 8.64 -4.04
C ASN A 190 -12.35 7.51 -5.02
N LEU A 191 -11.79 7.83 -6.19
CA LEU A 191 -11.32 6.84 -7.16
C LEU A 191 -10.00 6.23 -6.71
N LEU A 192 -9.07 7.03 -6.19
CA LEU A 192 -7.83 6.54 -5.61
C LEU A 192 -8.08 5.63 -4.41
N GLN A 193 -9.07 5.97 -3.57
CA GLN A 193 -9.49 5.12 -2.45
C GLN A 193 -9.96 3.74 -2.93
N LYS A 194 -10.80 3.70 -3.97
CA LYS A 194 -11.26 2.45 -4.60
C LYS A 194 -10.09 1.68 -5.21
N PHE A 195 -9.24 2.34 -6.00
CA PHE A 195 -8.06 1.75 -6.62
C PHE A 195 -7.14 1.08 -5.58
N LEU A 196 -6.87 1.75 -4.47
CA LEU A 196 -6.02 1.20 -3.41
C LEU A 196 -6.75 0.19 -2.51
N GLY A 197 -8.07 0.16 -2.47
CA GLY A 197 -8.84 -0.64 -1.51
C GLY A 197 -8.65 -0.16 -0.07
N HIS A 198 -8.74 1.15 0.16
CA HIS A 198 -8.72 1.75 1.48
C HIS A 198 -10.12 1.75 2.08
N GLU A 199 -10.27 1.17 3.27
CA GLU A 199 -11.55 1.14 3.99
C GLU A 199 -11.88 2.47 4.66
N HIS A 200 -10.85 3.25 5.02
CA HIS A 200 -11.00 4.52 5.70
C HIS A 200 -10.50 5.67 4.83
N PRO A 201 -11.33 6.72 4.60
CA PRO A 201 -10.94 7.90 3.84
C PRO A 201 -9.64 8.55 4.33
N ALA A 202 -9.43 8.60 5.65
CA ALA A 202 -8.21 9.15 6.25
C ALA A 202 -6.91 8.54 5.71
N SER A 203 -6.95 7.30 5.22
CA SER A 203 -5.78 6.62 4.63
C SER A 203 -5.43 7.16 3.23
N THR A 204 -6.37 7.80 2.56
CA THR A 204 -6.17 8.38 1.21
C THR A 204 -5.94 9.89 1.28
N GLN A 205 -6.53 10.58 2.26
CA GLN A 205 -6.38 12.02 2.45
C GLN A 205 -4.93 12.49 2.52
N VAL A 206 -4.01 11.66 3.01
CA VAL A 206 -2.58 12.01 3.10
C VAL A 206 -1.94 12.35 1.75
N TYR A 207 -2.54 11.91 0.63
CA TYR A 207 -2.07 12.19 -0.74
C TYR A 207 -2.65 13.47 -1.33
N TYR A 208 -3.68 14.05 -0.70
CA TYR A 208 -4.45 15.19 -1.20
C TYR A 208 -4.31 16.46 -0.35
N GLU A 209 -3.20 16.62 0.38
CA GLU A 209 -2.92 17.96 0.94
C GLU A 209 -2.71 18.93 -0.23
N PRO A 210 -3.64 19.91 -0.43
CA PRO A 210 -3.56 20.79 -1.59
C PRO A 210 -2.30 21.62 -1.49
N ALA A 211 -1.34 21.38 -2.37
CA ALA A 211 -0.31 22.36 -2.62
C ALA A 211 -1.01 23.64 -3.09
N ARG A 212 -0.60 24.81 -2.59
CA ARG A 212 -1.15 26.14 -3.01
C ARG A 212 -1.24 26.27 -4.54
N THR A 213 -0.34 25.65 -5.27
CA THR A 213 -0.29 25.57 -6.73
C THR A 213 -1.46 24.81 -7.34
N GLN A 214 -1.94 23.71 -6.71
CA GLN A 214 -3.08 22.94 -7.22
C GLN A 214 -4.40 23.68 -7.05
N VAL A 215 -4.59 24.37 -5.91
CA VAL A 215 -5.77 25.21 -5.68
C VAL A 215 -5.84 26.35 -6.70
N LYS A 216 -4.68 26.99 -6.97
CA LYS A 216 -4.58 28.07 -7.95
C LYS A 216 -4.89 27.59 -9.37
N ARG A 217 -4.38 26.41 -9.75
CA ARG A 217 -4.61 25.81 -11.07
C ARG A 217 -6.07 25.42 -11.25
N ALA A 218 -6.66 24.70 -10.28
CA ALA A 218 -8.07 24.33 -10.32
C ALA A 218 -9.00 25.54 -10.37
N PHE A 219 -8.65 26.65 -9.68
CA PHE A 219 -9.39 27.89 -9.77
C PHE A 219 -9.29 28.50 -11.17
N GLN A 220 -8.07 28.55 -11.75
CA GLN A 220 -7.88 29.08 -13.11
C GLN A 220 -8.65 28.24 -14.14
N ASP A 221 -8.50 26.92 -14.11
CA ASP A 221 -9.20 25.99 -15.02
C ASP A 221 -10.74 26.13 -14.94
N ALA A 222 -11.28 26.38 -13.72
CA ALA A 222 -12.71 26.59 -13.53
C ALA A 222 -13.22 27.97 -13.98
N MET A 223 -12.35 28.98 -14.01
CA MET A 223 -12.72 30.33 -14.44
C MET A 223 -12.52 30.54 -15.93
N ASP A 224 -11.70 29.73 -16.58
CA ASP A 224 -11.41 29.78 -18.02
C ASP A 224 -12.32 28.84 -18.84
N SER A 225 -13.29 28.16 -18.17
CA SER A 225 -14.31 27.27 -18.79
C SER A 225 -15.60 28.02 -19.04
#